data_6338beee9ee09e4640b12c1899516c9d
#
_entry.id   6338beee9ee09e4640b12c1899516c9d
#
_cell.length_a   1.000
_cell.length_b   1.000
_cell.length_c   1.000
_cell.angle_alpha   90.00
_cell.angle_beta   90.00
_cell.angle_gamma   90.00
#
_symmetry.space_group_name_H-M   'P 1'
#
loop_
_entity.id
_entity.type
_entity.pdbx_description
1 polymer ?
#
loop_
_entity_poly.entity_id
_entity_poly.type
_entity_poly.pdbx_seq_one_letter_code
_entity_poly.pdbx_strand_id
1 'polypeptide(L)'
;MLLPSLRTGERADLSSWRAQGMRASATGAVCLDGVAAPAAVRIGRPGDYLRQPLFSGGAWRFLAVHAGGAAALFDLLCQHLRALARDGDPHQRARVAEAATALEGARLWVERAARHLAAEELPSDAVVAYVNLARGAVERAALEILALTQRSVGLPGFMRPHPIERIARDLATYLRQPAPDRALEMGAAFMLEQDAWPW
;
A
#
# COMPACT_ATOMS: atom_id res chain seq x y z
N MET A 1 7.02 -6.63 22.72
CA MET A 1 5.62 -6.22 22.44
C MET A 1 4.72 -6.78 23.54
N LEU A 2 3.65 -6.07 23.93
CA LEU A 2 2.64 -6.56 24.86
C LEU A 2 1.30 -6.71 24.11
N LEU A 3 0.55 -7.77 24.40
CA LEU A 3 -0.79 -8.00 23.86
C LEU A 3 -1.81 -7.93 25.02
N PRO A 4 -2.37 -6.76 25.30
CA PRO A 4 -3.41 -6.63 26.31
C PRO A 4 -4.72 -7.26 25.78
N SER A 5 -5.49 -7.85 26.69
CA SER A 5 -6.86 -8.27 26.39
C SER A 5 -7.80 -7.09 26.55
N LEU A 6 -8.49 -6.72 25.46
CA LEU A 6 -9.49 -5.65 25.42
C LEU A 6 -10.82 -6.21 24.92
N ARG A 7 -11.94 -5.69 25.45
CA ARG A 7 -13.27 -6.00 24.90
C ARG A 7 -13.54 -5.11 23.69
N THR A 8 -14.23 -5.65 22.70
CA THR A 8 -14.62 -4.91 21.50
C THR A 8 -15.38 -3.64 21.84
N GLY A 9 -14.94 -2.50 21.29
CA GLY A 9 -15.55 -1.18 21.52
C GLY A 9 -15.23 -0.55 22.88
N GLU A 10 -14.60 -1.29 23.80
CA GLU A 10 -14.16 -0.75 25.07
C GLU A 10 -12.90 0.09 24.86
N ARG A 11 -12.85 1.28 25.49
CA ARG A 11 -11.68 2.17 25.47
C ARG A 11 -11.28 2.72 24.09
N ALA A 12 -12.07 2.48 23.03
CA ALA A 12 -11.79 2.99 21.70
C ALA A 12 -12.60 4.26 21.41
N ASP A 13 -11.92 5.27 20.89
CA ASP A 13 -12.55 6.47 20.31
C ASP A 13 -12.32 6.49 18.81
N LEU A 14 -13.37 6.24 18.05
CA LEU A 14 -13.38 6.23 16.58
C LEU A 14 -13.97 7.52 15.99
N SER A 15 -14.34 8.50 16.81
CA SER A 15 -15.05 9.72 16.39
C SER A 15 -14.25 10.59 15.42
N SER A 16 -12.91 10.52 15.50
CA SER A 16 -11.98 11.24 14.61
C SER A 16 -11.89 10.64 13.21
N TRP A 17 -12.30 9.38 13.01
CA TRP A 17 -12.17 8.71 11.71
C TRP A 17 -13.27 9.14 10.75
N ARG A 18 -13.08 10.31 10.14
CA ARG A 18 -13.98 10.89 9.13
C ARG A 18 -13.36 10.86 7.72
N ALA A 19 -12.52 9.86 7.47
CA ALA A 19 -11.82 9.70 6.20
C ALA A 19 -12.79 9.53 5.03
N GLN A 20 -12.40 10.04 3.86
CA GLN A 20 -13.15 9.89 2.62
C GLN A 20 -13.24 8.42 2.20
N GLY A 21 -12.12 7.70 2.26
CA GLY A 21 -12.01 6.26 2.01
C GLY A 21 -11.59 5.48 3.24
N MET A 22 -11.42 4.17 3.09
CA MET A 22 -11.03 3.26 4.18
C MET A 22 -11.93 3.37 5.41
N ARG A 23 -13.21 3.64 5.19
CA ARG A 23 -14.18 3.87 6.28
C ARG A 23 -14.34 2.67 7.20
N ALA A 24 -14.25 1.46 6.62
CA ALA A 24 -14.38 0.20 7.36
C ALA A 24 -13.15 -0.12 8.23
N SER A 25 -12.01 0.57 8.06
CA SER A 25 -10.83 0.36 8.91
C SER A 25 -11.02 0.89 10.33
N ALA A 26 -11.98 1.80 10.53
CA ALA A 26 -12.36 2.33 11.84
C ALA A 26 -11.15 2.69 12.70
N THR A 27 -10.19 3.43 12.11
CA THR A 27 -8.95 3.83 12.77
C THR A 27 -9.23 4.87 13.85
N GLY A 28 -8.71 4.69 15.05
CA GLY A 28 -8.96 5.61 16.15
C GLY A 28 -7.99 5.43 17.30
N ALA A 29 -8.21 6.18 18.36
CA ALA A 29 -7.45 6.10 19.59
C ALA A 29 -7.97 4.99 20.50
N VAL A 30 -7.06 4.32 21.21
CA VAL A 30 -7.40 3.36 22.26
C VAL A 30 -6.68 3.77 23.54
N CYS A 31 -7.44 4.00 24.61
CA CYS A 31 -6.88 4.31 25.93
C CYS A 31 -6.42 3.02 26.61
N LEU A 32 -5.13 2.92 26.89
CA LEU A 32 -4.52 1.79 27.58
C LEU A 32 -4.26 2.05 29.07
N ASP A 33 -4.68 3.20 29.61
CA ASP A 33 -4.47 3.56 31.02
C ASP A 33 -5.11 2.55 31.96
N GLY A 34 -4.32 2.04 32.90
CA GLY A 34 -4.77 1.04 33.88
C GLY A 34 -5.02 -0.36 33.30
N VAL A 35 -4.67 -0.61 32.04
CA VAL A 35 -4.75 -1.96 31.46
C VAL A 35 -3.62 -2.81 32.01
N ALA A 36 -3.95 -3.86 32.77
CA ALA A 36 -2.96 -4.81 33.25
C ALA A 36 -2.41 -5.64 32.08
N ALA A 37 -1.10 -5.69 31.98
CA ALA A 37 -0.39 -6.50 30.99
C ALA A 37 0.40 -7.61 31.71
N PRO A 38 -0.21 -8.76 32.02
CA PRO A 38 0.46 -9.89 32.66
C PRO A 38 1.65 -10.36 31.82
N ALA A 39 2.67 -10.91 32.48
CA ALA A 39 3.89 -11.40 31.82
C ALA A 39 3.61 -12.43 30.70
N ALA A 40 2.52 -13.19 30.82
CA ALA A 40 2.09 -14.17 29.82
C ALA A 40 1.72 -13.59 28.44
N VAL A 41 1.39 -12.29 28.34
CA VAL A 41 1.07 -11.62 27.07
C VAL A 41 2.28 -10.88 26.46
N ARG A 42 3.47 -11.05 27.02
CA ARG A 42 4.70 -10.49 26.46
C ARG A 42 5.17 -11.34 25.27
N ILE A 43 5.37 -10.67 24.13
CA ILE A 43 5.94 -11.28 22.92
C ILE A 43 7.30 -10.66 22.66
N GLY A 44 8.34 -11.52 22.61
CA GLY A 44 9.71 -11.11 22.36
C GLY A 44 10.33 -10.30 23.52
N ARG A 45 11.51 -9.76 23.24
CA ARG A 45 12.28 -8.89 24.14
C ARG A 45 11.99 -7.41 23.84
N PRO A 46 12.32 -6.49 24.75
CA PRO A 46 12.31 -5.07 24.44
C PRO A 46 13.17 -4.78 23.19
N GLY A 47 12.59 -4.04 22.22
CA GLY A 47 13.26 -3.68 20.97
C GLY A 47 13.06 -4.66 19.81
N ASP A 48 12.72 -5.94 20.04
CA ASP A 48 12.57 -6.94 18.96
C ASP A 48 11.59 -6.51 17.86
N TYR A 49 10.52 -5.81 18.22
CA TYR A 49 9.52 -5.33 17.26
C TYR A 49 10.10 -4.36 16.22
N LEU A 50 11.08 -3.54 16.62
CA LEU A 50 11.70 -2.52 15.77
C LEU A 50 12.93 -3.02 15.03
N ARG A 51 13.28 -4.30 15.18
CA ARG A 51 14.48 -4.88 14.58
C ARG A 51 14.41 -4.85 13.05
N GLN A 52 15.50 -4.35 12.44
CA GLN A 52 15.67 -4.32 10.99
C GLN A 52 16.24 -5.66 10.47
N PRO A 53 15.96 -6.02 9.23
CA PRO A 53 15.09 -5.34 8.25
C PRO A 53 13.60 -5.65 8.45
N LEU A 54 13.21 -6.47 9.43
CA LEU A 54 11.84 -6.99 9.58
C LEU A 54 10.79 -5.90 9.78
N PHE A 55 11.13 -4.83 10.51
CA PHE A 55 10.19 -3.73 10.75
C PHE A 55 9.98 -2.87 9.50
N SER A 56 11.02 -2.18 9.03
CA SER A 56 10.89 -1.27 7.89
C SER A 56 10.76 -2.02 6.56
N GLY A 57 11.54 -3.09 6.37
CA GLY A 57 11.43 -3.96 5.21
C GLY A 57 10.07 -4.66 5.11
N GLY A 58 9.41 -4.89 6.25
CA GLY A 58 8.06 -5.45 6.30
C GLY A 58 6.97 -4.62 5.62
N ALA A 59 7.28 -3.37 5.24
CA ALA A 59 6.36 -2.48 4.52
C ALA A 59 5.90 -3.03 3.15
N TRP A 60 6.63 -3.98 2.54
CA TRP A 60 6.20 -4.62 1.31
C TRP A 60 4.78 -5.21 1.40
N ARG A 61 4.31 -5.58 2.60
CA ARG A 61 2.97 -6.16 2.79
C ARG A 61 1.86 -5.18 2.46
N PHE A 62 1.97 -3.92 2.90
CA PHE A 62 0.95 -2.93 2.51
C PHE A 62 1.11 -2.50 1.05
N LEU A 63 2.32 -2.55 0.47
CA LEU A 63 2.51 -2.33 -0.97
C LEU A 63 1.79 -3.41 -1.79
N ALA A 64 1.78 -4.67 -1.33
CA ALA A 64 1.00 -5.73 -1.97
C ALA A 64 -0.50 -5.43 -1.96
N VAL A 65 -1.02 -4.84 -0.87
CA VAL A 65 -2.42 -4.40 -0.81
C VAL A 65 -2.69 -3.24 -1.78
N HIS A 66 -1.76 -2.27 -1.89
CA HIS A 66 -1.87 -1.18 -2.88
C HIS A 66 -1.90 -1.73 -4.32
N ALA A 67 -0.96 -2.63 -4.65
CA ALA A 67 -0.92 -3.27 -5.96
C ALA A 67 -2.19 -4.11 -6.23
N GLY A 68 -2.74 -4.78 -5.22
CA GLY A 68 -4.01 -5.49 -5.30
C GLY A 68 -5.21 -4.57 -5.57
N GLY A 69 -5.26 -3.40 -4.93
CA GLY A 69 -6.27 -2.38 -5.20
C GLY A 69 -6.16 -1.82 -6.62
N ALA A 70 -4.94 -1.56 -7.09
CA ALA A 70 -4.66 -1.11 -8.46
C ALA A 70 -5.05 -2.19 -9.48
N ALA A 71 -4.74 -3.47 -9.22
CA ALA A 71 -5.15 -4.59 -10.06
C ALA A 71 -6.68 -4.69 -10.18
N ALA A 72 -7.40 -4.55 -9.07
CA ALA A 72 -8.86 -4.56 -9.08
C ALA A 72 -9.45 -3.40 -9.91
N LEU A 73 -8.85 -2.20 -9.86
CA LEU A 73 -9.25 -1.07 -10.72
C LEU A 73 -8.98 -1.37 -12.19
N PHE A 74 -7.84 -1.96 -12.52
CA PHE A 74 -7.50 -2.37 -13.88
C PHE A 74 -8.50 -3.40 -14.44
N ASP A 75 -8.83 -4.42 -13.66
CA ASP A 75 -9.78 -5.45 -14.07
C ASP A 75 -11.17 -4.86 -14.32
N LEU A 76 -11.64 -3.98 -13.43
CA LEU A 76 -12.92 -3.30 -13.56
C LEU A 76 -12.93 -2.32 -14.75
N LEU A 77 -11.82 -1.65 -15.04
CA LEU A 77 -11.65 -0.83 -16.25
C LEU A 77 -11.85 -1.68 -17.50
N CYS A 78 -11.13 -2.80 -17.61
CA CYS A 78 -11.24 -3.70 -18.75
C CYS A 78 -12.66 -4.28 -18.92
N GLN A 79 -13.30 -4.65 -17.80
CA GLN A 79 -14.70 -5.13 -17.82
C GLN A 79 -15.65 -4.04 -18.30
N HIS A 80 -15.50 -2.82 -17.80
CA HIS A 80 -16.33 -1.66 -18.17
C HIS A 80 -16.24 -1.36 -19.67
N LEU A 81 -15.01 -1.32 -20.22
CA LEU A 81 -14.79 -1.04 -21.65
C LEU A 81 -15.42 -2.10 -22.54
N ARG A 82 -15.27 -3.38 -22.21
CA ARG A 82 -15.90 -4.48 -22.93
C ARG A 82 -17.43 -4.42 -22.86
N ALA A 83 -17.99 -4.17 -21.68
CA ALA A 83 -19.45 -4.09 -21.50
C ALA A 83 -20.09 -2.97 -22.30
N LEU A 84 -19.36 -1.91 -22.62
CA LEU A 84 -19.82 -0.78 -23.43
C LEU A 84 -19.36 -0.84 -24.89
N ALA A 85 -18.76 -1.94 -25.34
CA ALA A 85 -18.17 -2.11 -26.67
C ALA A 85 -17.16 -0.97 -27.04
N ARG A 86 -16.42 -0.47 -26.04
CA ARG A 86 -15.39 0.58 -26.19
C ARG A 86 -13.96 0.06 -26.20
N ASP A 87 -13.80 -1.24 -26.15
CA ASP A 87 -12.50 -1.95 -26.20
C ASP A 87 -11.80 -1.87 -27.56
N GLY A 88 -12.52 -1.44 -28.62
CA GLY A 88 -11.97 -1.11 -29.93
C GLY A 88 -11.43 0.31 -30.08
N ASP A 89 -11.73 1.23 -29.15
CA ASP A 89 -11.31 2.62 -29.19
C ASP A 89 -9.79 2.75 -28.98
N PRO A 90 -9.04 3.39 -29.89
CA PRO A 90 -7.58 3.49 -29.81
C PRO A 90 -7.10 4.26 -28.56
N HIS A 91 -7.84 5.26 -28.10
CA HIS A 91 -7.49 6.02 -26.90
C HIS A 91 -7.71 5.19 -25.64
N GLN A 92 -8.74 4.35 -25.61
CA GLN A 92 -8.97 3.43 -24.50
C GLN A 92 -7.89 2.33 -24.46
N ARG A 93 -7.53 1.78 -25.64
CA ARG A 93 -6.44 0.80 -25.75
C ARG A 93 -5.11 1.34 -25.26
N ALA A 94 -4.77 2.60 -25.60
CA ALA A 94 -3.56 3.24 -25.10
C ALA A 94 -3.56 3.32 -23.57
N ARG A 95 -4.66 3.78 -22.95
CA ARG A 95 -4.79 3.85 -21.49
C ARG A 95 -4.72 2.49 -20.80
N VAL A 96 -5.31 1.47 -21.41
CA VAL A 96 -5.20 0.10 -20.89
C VAL A 96 -3.76 -0.39 -20.94
N ALA A 97 -3.01 -0.09 -22.01
CA ALA A 97 -1.60 -0.44 -22.13
C ALA A 97 -0.74 0.27 -21.07
N GLU A 98 -0.93 1.57 -20.87
CA GLU A 98 -0.26 2.36 -19.82
C GLU A 98 -0.55 1.76 -18.44
N ALA A 99 -1.84 1.51 -18.12
CA ALA A 99 -2.25 0.93 -16.84
C ALA A 99 -1.68 -0.48 -16.62
N ALA A 100 -1.62 -1.32 -17.67
CA ALA A 100 -1.03 -2.65 -17.59
C ALA A 100 0.49 -2.59 -17.30
N THR A 101 1.21 -1.68 -17.98
CA THR A 101 2.64 -1.46 -17.75
C THR A 101 2.93 -0.99 -16.33
N ALA A 102 2.14 -0.03 -15.84
CA ALA A 102 2.25 0.47 -14.46
C ALA A 102 1.96 -0.64 -13.43
N LEU A 103 0.93 -1.46 -13.67
CA LEU A 103 0.56 -2.57 -12.79
C LEU A 103 1.66 -3.63 -12.71
N GLU A 104 2.22 -4.01 -13.86
CA GLU A 104 3.31 -4.98 -13.91
C GLU A 104 4.54 -4.44 -13.17
N GLY A 105 4.90 -3.18 -13.39
CA GLY A 105 5.98 -2.53 -12.62
C GLY A 105 5.74 -2.59 -11.12
N ALA A 106 4.54 -2.29 -10.64
CA ALA A 106 4.19 -2.37 -9.22
C ALA A 106 4.33 -3.80 -8.67
N ARG A 107 3.89 -4.82 -9.43
CA ARG A 107 4.01 -6.23 -9.04
C ARG A 107 5.46 -6.67 -8.90
N LEU A 108 6.31 -6.32 -9.86
CA LEU A 108 7.74 -6.65 -9.83
C LEU A 108 8.45 -6.02 -8.63
N TRP A 109 8.13 -4.77 -8.29
CA TRP A 109 8.65 -4.12 -7.09
C TRP A 109 8.24 -4.82 -5.81
N VAL A 110 6.97 -5.19 -5.68
CA VAL A 110 6.44 -5.89 -4.49
C VAL A 110 7.07 -7.27 -4.35
N GLU A 111 7.10 -8.04 -5.44
CA GLU A 111 7.65 -9.39 -5.45
C GLU A 111 9.13 -9.39 -5.07
N ARG A 112 9.92 -8.51 -5.66
CA ARG A 112 11.34 -8.41 -5.35
C ARG A 112 11.59 -7.93 -3.93
N ALA A 113 10.80 -6.97 -3.41
CA ALA A 113 10.88 -6.54 -2.02
C ALA A 113 10.62 -7.69 -1.04
N ALA A 114 9.62 -8.53 -1.32
CA ALA A 114 9.31 -9.71 -0.52
C ALA A 114 10.45 -10.74 -0.57
N ARG A 115 11.01 -10.99 -1.75
CA ARG A 115 12.16 -11.91 -1.92
C ARG A 115 13.39 -11.44 -1.16
N HIS A 116 13.77 -10.16 -1.27
CA HIS A 116 14.93 -9.64 -0.55
C HIS A 116 14.80 -9.76 0.97
N LEU A 117 13.57 -9.58 1.51
CA LEU A 117 13.34 -9.78 2.93
C LEU A 117 13.43 -11.26 3.34
N ALA A 118 12.99 -12.18 2.48
CA ALA A 118 12.91 -13.61 2.77
C ALA A 118 14.24 -14.35 2.56
N ALA A 119 15.06 -13.91 1.61
CA ALA A 119 16.28 -14.61 1.23
C ALA A 119 17.45 -14.39 2.21
N GLU A 120 17.41 -13.28 2.98
CA GLU A 120 18.48 -12.90 3.94
C GLU A 120 19.87 -12.76 3.27
N GLU A 121 19.93 -12.53 1.95
CA GLU A 121 21.16 -12.45 1.18
C GLU A 121 21.77 -11.04 1.18
N LEU A 122 20.94 -10.02 1.41
CA LEU A 122 21.35 -8.62 1.41
C LEU A 122 21.52 -8.08 2.83
N PRO A 123 22.42 -7.09 3.02
CA PRO A 123 22.48 -6.34 4.26
C PRO A 123 21.13 -5.68 4.61
N SER A 124 20.87 -5.54 5.91
CA SER A 124 19.59 -5.02 6.41
C SER A 124 19.22 -3.63 5.86
N ASP A 125 20.21 -2.75 5.71
CA ASP A 125 20.07 -1.40 5.17
C ASP A 125 19.73 -1.42 3.67
N ALA A 126 20.35 -2.32 2.89
CA ALA A 126 20.01 -2.53 1.48
C ALA A 126 18.57 -3.00 1.30
N VAL A 127 18.10 -3.95 2.13
CA VAL A 127 16.69 -4.41 2.10
C VAL A 127 15.75 -3.25 2.42
N VAL A 128 16.04 -2.48 3.47
CA VAL A 128 15.22 -1.33 3.86
C VAL A 128 15.20 -0.26 2.76
N ALA A 129 16.34 0.06 2.15
CA ALA A 129 16.45 1.01 1.05
C ALA A 129 15.63 0.55 -0.15
N TYR A 130 15.74 -0.73 -0.54
CA TYR A 130 14.93 -1.28 -1.63
C TYR A 130 13.44 -1.12 -1.38
N VAL A 131 12.95 -1.49 -0.18
CA VAL A 131 11.54 -1.37 0.18
C VAL A 131 11.09 0.09 0.19
N ASN A 132 11.93 1.02 0.64
CA ASN A 132 11.64 2.45 0.62
C ASN A 132 11.47 2.98 -0.81
N LEU A 133 12.31 2.55 -1.77
CA LEU A 133 12.14 2.90 -3.19
C LEU A 133 10.90 2.22 -3.79
N ALA A 134 10.62 0.97 -3.44
CA ALA A 134 9.43 0.25 -3.85
C ALA A 134 8.14 0.97 -3.42
N ARG A 135 8.12 1.62 -2.24
CA ARG A 135 6.99 2.42 -1.77
C ARG A 135 6.64 3.52 -2.77
N GLY A 136 7.62 4.30 -3.19
CA GLY A 136 7.41 5.37 -4.18
C GLY A 136 7.02 4.84 -5.56
N ALA A 137 7.59 3.71 -5.99
CA ALA A 137 7.27 3.10 -7.27
C ALA A 137 5.82 2.59 -7.32
N VAL A 138 5.40 1.85 -6.30
CA VAL A 138 4.03 1.31 -6.20
C VAL A 138 2.99 2.42 -6.03
N GLU A 139 3.29 3.46 -5.25
CA GLU A 139 2.41 4.62 -5.11
C GLU A 139 2.18 5.31 -6.45
N ARG A 140 3.25 5.61 -7.21
CA ARG A 140 3.14 6.24 -8.54
C ARG A 140 2.31 5.40 -9.50
N ALA A 141 2.59 4.10 -9.57
CA ALA A 141 1.85 3.18 -10.43
C ALA A 141 0.35 3.12 -10.06
N ALA A 142 0.03 3.05 -8.78
CA ALA A 142 -1.35 3.01 -8.31
C ALA A 142 -2.11 4.32 -8.59
N LEU A 143 -1.45 5.48 -8.42
CA LEU A 143 -2.03 6.79 -8.76
C LEU A 143 -2.27 6.93 -10.27
N GLU A 144 -1.35 6.45 -11.10
CA GLU A 144 -1.49 6.44 -12.55
C GLU A 144 -2.68 5.57 -12.98
N ILE A 145 -2.78 4.34 -12.49
CA ILE A 145 -3.89 3.43 -12.79
C ILE A 145 -5.23 4.02 -12.34
N LEU A 146 -5.26 4.65 -11.16
CA LEU A 146 -6.45 5.34 -10.65
C LEU A 146 -6.89 6.47 -11.59
N ALA A 147 -5.96 7.32 -12.03
CA ALA A 147 -6.24 8.43 -12.94
C ALA A 147 -6.73 7.93 -14.33
N LEU A 148 -6.06 6.92 -14.89
CA LEU A 148 -6.43 6.29 -16.17
C LEU A 148 -7.82 5.66 -16.10
N THR A 149 -8.13 4.95 -15.00
CA THR A 149 -9.44 4.34 -14.76
C THR A 149 -10.53 5.40 -14.66
N GLN A 150 -10.33 6.43 -13.86
CA GLN A 150 -11.30 7.52 -13.70
C GLN A 150 -11.55 8.26 -15.01
N ARG A 151 -10.50 8.54 -15.79
CA ARG A 151 -10.61 9.19 -17.11
C ARG A 151 -11.36 8.33 -18.12
N SER A 152 -11.19 7.02 -18.09
CA SER A 152 -11.81 6.09 -19.04
C SER A 152 -13.28 5.83 -18.75
N VAL A 153 -13.62 5.69 -17.46
CA VAL A 153 -15.00 5.41 -17.01
C VAL A 153 -15.84 6.68 -16.93
N GLY A 154 -15.22 7.78 -16.51
CA GLY A 154 -15.90 9.07 -16.33
C GLY A 154 -16.79 9.12 -15.08
N LEU A 155 -17.80 9.99 -15.09
CA LEU A 155 -18.67 10.26 -13.95
C LEU A 155 -19.28 9.01 -13.28
N PRO A 156 -19.71 7.95 -14.00
CA PRO A 156 -20.21 6.73 -13.36
C PRO A 156 -19.26 6.12 -12.34
N GLY A 157 -17.94 6.21 -12.57
CA GLY A 157 -16.92 5.70 -11.65
C GLY A 157 -16.81 6.44 -10.32
N PHE A 158 -17.49 7.57 -10.17
CA PHE A 158 -17.57 8.38 -8.94
C PHE A 158 -18.92 8.22 -8.21
N MET A 159 -19.86 7.48 -8.80
CA MET A 159 -21.22 7.36 -8.29
C MET A 159 -21.46 5.97 -7.71
N ARG A 160 -22.13 5.91 -6.55
CA ARG A 160 -22.61 4.66 -6.00
C ARG A 160 -23.85 4.16 -6.78
N PRO A 161 -24.01 2.87 -7.00
CA PRO A 161 -23.22 1.74 -6.43
C PRO A 161 -22.09 1.22 -7.33
N HIS A 162 -21.51 2.03 -8.22
CA HIS A 162 -20.46 1.57 -9.14
C HIS A 162 -19.24 1.01 -8.38
N PRO A 163 -18.73 -0.21 -8.68
CA PRO A 163 -17.68 -0.87 -7.90
C PRO A 163 -16.36 -0.08 -7.90
N ILE A 164 -16.04 0.65 -8.97
CA ILE A 164 -14.85 1.50 -9.09
C ILE A 164 -14.86 2.60 -8.04
N GLU A 165 -16.03 3.23 -7.73
CA GLU A 165 -16.12 4.31 -6.73
C GLU A 165 -15.50 3.91 -5.41
N ARG A 166 -15.89 2.75 -4.88
CA ARG A 166 -15.41 2.29 -3.58
C ARG A 166 -13.91 2.00 -3.60
N ILE A 167 -13.43 1.26 -4.60
CA ILE A 167 -12.02 0.85 -4.65
C ILE A 167 -11.14 2.08 -4.90
N ALA A 168 -11.51 2.98 -5.80
CA ALA A 168 -10.77 4.19 -6.09
C ALA A 168 -10.64 5.10 -4.86
N ARG A 169 -11.73 5.31 -4.13
CA ARG A 169 -11.78 6.11 -2.91
C ARG A 169 -10.95 5.50 -1.78
N ASP A 170 -11.06 4.19 -1.58
CA ASP A 170 -10.34 3.49 -0.52
C ASP A 170 -8.84 3.43 -0.83
N LEU A 171 -8.45 3.14 -2.08
CA LEU A 171 -7.07 3.13 -2.53
C LEU A 171 -6.43 4.52 -2.42
N ALA A 172 -7.11 5.57 -2.91
CA ALA A 172 -6.61 6.94 -2.82
C ALA A 172 -6.31 7.37 -1.37
N THR A 173 -7.13 6.93 -0.41
CA THR A 173 -6.90 7.16 1.01
C THR A 173 -5.74 6.32 1.54
N TYR A 174 -5.68 5.04 1.19
CA TYR A 174 -4.68 4.12 1.72
C TYR A 174 -3.27 4.39 1.17
N LEU A 175 -3.15 4.96 -0.02
CA LEU A 175 -1.86 5.41 -0.57
C LEU A 175 -1.21 6.54 0.25
N ARG A 176 -1.97 7.23 1.12
CA ARG A 176 -1.43 8.30 1.99
C ARG A 176 -0.75 7.70 3.23
N GLN A 177 0.21 6.80 2.99
CA GLN A 177 1.02 6.20 4.05
C GLN A 177 1.93 7.22 4.72
N PRO A 178 2.31 7.01 6.01
CA PRO A 178 3.18 7.94 6.72
C PRO A 178 4.53 8.15 6.04
N ALA A 179 4.94 9.42 5.93
CA ALA A 179 6.26 9.86 5.51
C ALA A 179 6.77 9.25 4.18
N PRO A 180 6.02 9.38 3.05
CA PRO A 180 6.45 8.85 1.77
C PRO A 180 7.74 9.53 1.27
N ASP A 181 7.85 10.85 1.43
CA ASP A 181 9.03 11.63 1.00
C ASP A 181 10.28 11.22 1.78
N ARG A 182 10.14 10.99 3.09
CA ARG A 182 11.26 10.50 3.91
C ARG A 182 11.71 9.10 3.49
N ALA A 183 10.78 8.23 3.10
CA ALA A 183 11.14 6.91 2.59
C ALA A 183 11.95 7.01 1.28
N LEU A 184 11.54 7.87 0.36
CA LEU A 184 12.27 8.11 -0.88
C LEU A 184 13.64 8.73 -0.61
N GLU A 185 13.73 9.71 0.28
CA GLU A 185 14.98 10.35 0.69
C GLU A 185 15.94 9.30 1.28
N MET A 186 15.50 8.46 2.21
CA MET A 186 16.33 7.40 2.78
C MET A 186 16.80 6.38 1.74
N GLY A 187 15.94 6.04 0.77
CA GLY A 187 16.33 5.18 -0.35
C GLY A 187 17.40 5.83 -1.24
N ALA A 188 17.25 7.13 -1.52
CA ALA A 188 18.22 7.88 -2.31
C ALA A 188 19.57 8.04 -1.58
N ALA A 189 19.54 8.31 -0.27
CA ALA A 189 20.75 8.43 0.54
C ALA A 189 21.59 7.13 0.47
N PHE A 190 20.93 5.98 0.65
CA PHE A 190 21.59 4.69 0.51
C PHE A 190 22.22 4.50 -0.89
N MET A 191 21.49 4.86 -1.95
CA MET A 191 21.99 4.72 -3.33
C MET A 191 23.22 5.58 -3.62
N LEU A 192 23.30 6.77 -3.04
CA LEU A 192 24.43 7.69 -3.22
C LEU A 192 25.70 7.21 -2.51
N GLU A 193 25.59 6.27 -1.58
CA GLU A 193 26.72 5.65 -0.88
C GLU A 193 27.25 4.41 -1.63
N GLN A 194 26.61 3.98 -2.72
CA GLN A 194 27.00 2.78 -3.47
C GLN A 194 27.84 3.14 -4.70
N ASP A 195 28.91 2.40 -4.93
CA ASP A 195 29.75 2.53 -6.15
C ASP A 195 29.09 1.84 -7.37
N ALA A 196 28.14 0.91 -7.16
CA ALA A 196 27.45 0.16 -8.19
C ALA A 196 26.01 -0.16 -7.77
N TRP A 197 25.23 -0.70 -8.70
CA TRP A 197 23.85 -1.14 -8.43
C TRP A 197 23.83 -2.25 -7.38
N PRO A 198 23.22 -2.05 -6.19
CA PRO A 198 23.43 -2.92 -5.03
C PRO A 198 22.54 -4.18 -4.98
N TRP A 199 21.58 -4.36 -5.94
CA TRP A 199 20.66 -5.51 -5.99
C TRP A 199 20.30 -5.96 -7.42
#